data_d0a94b26a5c493ef1155a81c43422701
#
_entry.id   d0a94b26a5c493ef1155a81c43422701
#
_cell.length_a   1.000
_cell.length_b   1.000
_cell.length_c   1.000
_cell.angle_alpha   90.00
_cell.angle_beta   90.00
_cell.angle_gamma   90.00
#
_symmetry.space_group_name_H-M   'P 1'
#
loop_
_entity.id
_entity.type
_entity.pdbx_description
1 polymer ?
#
loop_
_entity_poly.entity_id
_entity_poly.type
_entity_poly.pdbx_seq_one_letter_code
_entity_poly.pdbx_strand_id
1 'polypeptide(L)'
;MSITKKKGLGRGLSALFGDETPKNTAQNDITYRVAISDLIRNPYQPREAFNEASLEELAKSIKKNGIIQPIAVRPTKSEGKYEIVAGERRWLAAQKAGLHDIPVNVLDLSDAESLEVAIVENIQRDDLNPIEEAKGYKRLSDEFKYDHENISKLMSKSRSHISNTLRLLTLPADVISMIEE
;
A
#
# COMPACT_ATOMS: atom_id res chain seq x y z
N MET A 1 -0.13 -31.19 -24.61
CA MET A 1 -0.81 -29.88 -24.59
C MET A 1 -0.67 -29.29 -23.21
N SER A 2 0.24 -28.34 -23.08
CA SER A 2 0.58 -27.70 -21.78
C SER A 2 -0.32 -26.49 -21.61
N ILE A 3 -1.20 -26.51 -20.61
CA ILE A 3 -2.09 -25.39 -20.29
C ILE A 3 -1.29 -24.39 -19.44
N THR A 4 -0.82 -23.33 -20.07
CA THR A 4 -0.23 -22.18 -19.38
C THR A 4 -1.31 -21.48 -18.53
N LYS A 5 -1.26 -21.66 -17.22
CA LYS A 5 -2.06 -20.90 -16.26
C LYS A 5 -1.70 -19.42 -16.39
N LYS A 6 -2.61 -18.60 -16.93
CA LYS A 6 -2.54 -17.14 -16.83
C LYS A 6 -2.51 -16.77 -15.34
N LYS A 7 -1.38 -16.22 -14.86
CA LYS A 7 -1.33 -15.53 -13.56
C LYS A 7 -2.21 -14.29 -13.68
N GLY A 8 -3.41 -14.35 -13.08
CA GLY A 8 -4.25 -13.17 -12.89
C GLY A 8 -3.60 -12.20 -11.90
N LEU A 9 -4.08 -10.95 -11.86
CA LEU A 9 -3.76 -9.91 -10.86
C LEU A 9 -3.58 -10.55 -9.48
N GLY A 10 -2.51 -10.16 -8.79
CA GLY A 10 -2.14 -10.76 -7.51
C GLY A 10 -3.32 -10.75 -6.51
N ARG A 11 -3.51 -11.86 -5.80
CA ARG A 11 -4.60 -12.04 -4.82
C ARG A 11 -4.62 -10.93 -3.75
N GLY A 12 -3.45 -10.32 -3.48
CA GLY A 12 -3.30 -9.27 -2.49
C GLY A 12 -4.01 -7.97 -2.85
N LEU A 13 -3.98 -7.57 -4.13
CA LEU A 13 -4.63 -6.34 -4.59
C LEU A 13 -6.15 -6.46 -4.59
N SER A 14 -6.70 -7.60 -5.00
CA SER A 14 -8.15 -7.85 -4.93
C SER A 14 -8.67 -7.81 -3.48
N ALA A 15 -7.85 -8.17 -2.50
CA ALA A 15 -8.22 -8.11 -1.08
C ALA A 15 -8.29 -6.68 -0.54
N LEU A 16 -7.58 -5.72 -1.14
CA LEU A 16 -7.53 -4.32 -0.69
C LEU A 16 -8.46 -3.39 -1.46
N PHE A 17 -8.67 -3.64 -2.74
CA PHE A 17 -9.39 -2.71 -3.62
C PHE A 17 -10.79 -3.19 -4.01
N GLY A 18 -11.18 -4.42 -3.65
CA GLY A 18 -12.50 -4.99 -3.92
C GLY A 18 -12.84 -4.99 -5.42
N ASP A 19 -12.91 -6.15 -6.06
CA ASP A 19 -13.50 -6.23 -7.40
C ASP A 19 -15.00 -5.92 -7.30
N GLU A 20 -15.46 -4.91 -8.02
CA GLU A 20 -16.90 -4.59 -8.20
C GLU A 20 -17.63 -5.65 -9.06
N THR A 21 -17.46 -6.90 -8.77
CA THR A 21 -18.32 -7.94 -9.29
C THR A 21 -19.01 -8.65 -8.12
N PRO A 22 -20.36 -8.72 -8.10
CA PRO A 22 -21.08 -9.40 -7.05
C PRO A 22 -20.95 -10.90 -7.24
N LYS A 23 -19.81 -11.46 -6.90
CA LYS A 23 -19.63 -12.88 -6.65
C LYS A 23 -19.48 -13.08 -5.17
N ASN A 24 -20.58 -13.44 -4.57
CA ASN A 24 -20.83 -14.06 -3.29
C ASN A 24 -19.68 -14.99 -2.84
N THR A 25 -18.59 -14.39 -2.37
CA THR A 25 -17.63 -14.99 -1.50
C THR A 25 -17.57 -14.07 -0.32
N ALA A 26 -18.33 -14.39 0.71
CA ALA A 26 -18.12 -13.88 2.06
C ALA A 26 -16.70 -14.28 2.49
N GLN A 27 -15.69 -13.56 2.00
CA GLN A 27 -14.43 -13.43 2.72
C GLN A 27 -14.81 -12.62 3.94
N ASN A 28 -14.93 -13.32 5.07
CA ASN A 28 -15.12 -12.73 6.38
C ASN A 28 -14.09 -11.63 6.55
N ASP A 29 -14.51 -10.37 6.44
CA ASP A 29 -13.80 -9.21 6.99
C ASP A 29 -13.84 -9.34 8.52
N ILE A 30 -13.16 -10.38 9.03
CA ILE A 30 -13.04 -10.58 10.47
C ILE A 30 -12.05 -9.52 10.94
N THR A 31 -12.61 -8.44 11.48
CA THR A 31 -11.82 -7.42 12.15
C THR A 31 -11.40 -7.98 13.51
N TYR A 32 -10.11 -8.18 13.67
CA TYR A 32 -9.51 -8.56 14.95
C TYR A 32 -9.10 -7.31 15.73
N ARG A 33 -9.04 -7.43 17.05
CA ARG A 33 -8.36 -6.43 17.88
C ARG A 33 -6.99 -6.96 18.27
N VAL A 34 -5.97 -6.18 18.00
CA VAL A 34 -4.57 -6.56 18.23
C VAL A 34 -3.90 -5.47 19.07
N ALA A 35 -3.06 -5.87 20.03
CA ALA A 35 -2.31 -4.91 20.82
C ALA A 35 -1.37 -4.09 19.92
N ILE A 36 -1.30 -2.78 20.16
CA ILE A 36 -0.44 -1.87 19.37
C ILE A 36 1.02 -2.31 19.42
N SER A 37 1.47 -2.88 20.54
CA SER A 37 2.82 -3.41 20.72
C SER A 37 3.16 -4.62 19.84
N ASP A 38 2.13 -5.30 19.30
CA ASP A 38 2.32 -6.47 18.45
C ASP A 38 2.36 -6.13 16.96
N LEU A 39 2.17 -4.85 16.64
CA LEU A 39 2.31 -4.33 15.29
C LEU A 39 3.73 -3.82 15.05
N ILE A 40 4.31 -4.25 13.94
CA ILE A 40 5.62 -3.80 13.49
C ILE A 40 5.50 -3.05 12.16
N ARG A 41 6.38 -2.09 11.97
CA ARG A 41 6.45 -1.29 10.75
C ARG A 41 6.96 -2.13 9.59
N ASN A 42 6.39 -1.94 8.40
CA ASN A 42 6.92 -2.54 7.19
C ASN A 42 8.25 -1.86 6.81
N PRO A 43 9.38 -2.58 6.70
CA PRO A 43 10.66 -2.00 6.34
C PRO A 43 10.73 -1.43 4.93
N TYR A 44 9.78 -1.79 4.08
CA TYR A 44 9.70 -1.33 2.68
C TYR A 44 8.82 -0.09 2.48
N GLN A 45 8.26 0.48 3.56
CA GLN A 45 7.47 1.72 3.51
C GLN A 45 8.41 2.93 3.34
N PRO A 46 8.34 3.67 2.22
CA PRO A 46 9.28 4.75 1.91
C PRO A 46 8.97 6.06 2.65
N ARG A 47 7.87 6.13 3.40
CA ARG A 47 7.43 7.38 4.03
C ARG A 47 8.22 7.66 5.30
N GLU A 48 9.27 8.49 5.19
CA GLU A 48 10.14 8.87 6.31
C GLU A 48 9.58 10.02 7.16
N ALA A 49 8.79 10.92 6.58
CA ALA A 49 8.26 12.09 7.27
C ALA A 49 6.74 12.19 7.21
N PHE A 50 6.11 12.32 8.37
CA PHE A 50 4.71 12.68 8.49
C PHE A 50 4.61 14.11 9.01
N ASN A 51 3.70 14.90 8.44
CA ASN A 51 3.39 16.21 8.99
C ASN A 51 2.83 16.04 10.41
N GLU A 52 3.55 16.55 11.40
CA GLU A 52 3.26 16.40 12.83
C GLU A 52 1.86 16.95 13.16
N ALA A 53 1.50 18.14 12.62
CA ALA A 53 0.20 18.76 12.88
C ALA A 53 -0.96 17.87 12.39
N SER A 54 -0.84 17.32 11.17
CA SER A 54 -1.86 16.43 10.62
C SER A 54 -1.96 15.08 11.36
N LEU A 55 -0.87 14.63 11.96
CA LEU A 55 -0.85 13.42 12.77
C LEU A 55 -1.52 13.67 14.14
N GLU A 56 -1.31 14.84 14.73
CA GLU A 56 -1.99 15.24 15.97
C GLU A 56 -3.50 15.37 15.79
N GLU A 57 -3.96 15.99 14.70
CA GLU A 57 -5.39 16.07 14.39
C GLU A 57 -6.02 14.69 14.27
N LEU A 58 -5.34 13.77 13.56
CA LEU A 58 -5.78 12.39 13.43
C LEU A 58 -5.81 11.68 14.80
N ALA A 59 -4.81 11.92 15.65
CA ALA A 59 -4.76 11.34 17.00
C ALA A 59 -5.93 11.84 17.86
N LYS A 60 -6.28 13.13 17.81
CA LYS A 60 -7.46 13.70 18.49
C LYS A 60 -8.76 13.05 17.99
N SER A 61 -8.88 12.87 16.67
CA SER A 61 -10.05 12.19 16.07
C SER A 61 -10.15 10.75 16.53
N ILE A 62 -9.05 10.00 16.49
CA ILE A 62 -8.99 8.59 16.91
C ILE A 62 -9.28 8.45 18.41
N LYS A 63 -8.82 9.38 19.24
CA LYS A 63 -9.12 9.38 20.68
C LYS A 63 -10.61 9.55 20.96
N LYS A 64 -11.32 10.34 20.12
CA LYS A 64 -12.75 10.60 20.27
C LYS A 64 -13.63 9.50 19.67
N ASN A 65 -13.29 9.02 18.48
CA ASN A 65 -14.17 8.17 17.66
C ASN A 65 -13.65 6.74 17.51
N GLY A 66 -12.43 6.44 17.97
CA GLY A 66 -11.73 5.20 17.67
C GLY A 66 -11.22 5.15 16.23
N ILE A 67 -10.68 4.01 15.83
CA ILE A 67 -10.28 3.74 14.44
C ILE A 67 -11.50 3.17 13.71
N ILE A 68 -12.05 3.95 12.78
CA ILE A 68 -13.24 3.56 12.00
C ILE A 68 -12.85 2.54 10.92
N GLN A 69 -11.77 2.80 10.20
CA GLN A 69 -11.27 1.90 9.16
C GLN A 69 -10.10 1.07 9.71
N PRO A 70 -10.23 -0.28 9.80
CA PRO A 70 -9.18 -1.14 10.33
C PRO A 70 -7.84 -0.97 9.60
N ILE A 71 -6.75 -1.27 10.29
CA ILE A 71 -5.40 -1.29 9.71
C ILE A 71 -5.19 -2.64 9.04
N ALA A 72 -4.71 -2.64 7.80
CA ALA A 72 -4.37 -3.87 7.10
C ALA A 72 -3.00 -4.38 7.58
N VAL A 73 -2.97 -5.64 8.04
CA VAL A 73 -1.77 -6.28 8.58
C VAL A 73 -1.61 -7.68 8.01
N ARG A 74 -0.39 -8.22 8.08
CA ARG A 74 -0.12 -9.63 7.79
C ARG A 74 0.61 -10.29 8.96
N PRO A 75 0.45 -11.61 9.18
CA PRO A 75 1.24 -12.32 10.16
C PRO A 75 2.72 -12.26 9.82
N THR A 76 3.58 -12.19 10.83
CA THR A 76 5.02 -12.33 10.66
C THR A 76 5.46 -13.76 11.02
N LYS A 77 6.74 -14.06 10.76
CA LYS A 77 7.36 -15.33 11.21
C LYS A 77 7.45 -15.43 12.74
N SER A 78 7.37 -14.30 13.44
CA SER A 78 7.35 -14.25 14.90
C SER A 78 5.92 -14.41 15.38
N GLU A 79 5.68 -15.42 16.22
CA GLU A 79 4.35 -15.71 16.75
C GLU A 79 3.75 -14.50 17.47
N GLY A 80 2.49 -14.18 17.18
CA GLY A 80 1.77 -13.05 17.77
C GLY A 80 2.16 -11.67 17.27
N LYS A 81 3.07 -11.53 16.29
CA LYS A 81 3.44 -10.25 15.69
C LYS A 81 2.87 -10.10 14.29
N TYR A 82 2.47 -8.89 13.98
CA TYR A 82 1.88 -8.53 12.69
C TYR A 82 2.63 -7.36 12.06
N GLU A 83 2.86 -7.44 10.77
CA GLU A 83 3.46 -6.37 9.98
C GLU A 83 2.37 -5.52 9.32
N ILE A 84 2.49 -4.20 9.41
CA ILE A 84 1.54 -3.26 8.82
C ILE A 84 1.73 -3.25 7.30
N VAL A 85 0.68 -3.63 6.57
CA VAL A 85 0.63 -3.56 5.11
C VAL A 85 0.15 -2.19 4.64
N ALA A 86 -0.93 -1.68 5.25
CA ALA A 86 -1.48 -0.35 4.97
C ALA A 86 -2.10 0.29 6.23
N GLY A 87 -2.03 1.62 6.33
CA GLY A 87 -2.61 2.36 7.44
C GLY A 87 -1.62 2.79 8.52
N GLU A 88 -0.33 2.94 8.22
CA GLU A 88 0.71 3.34 9.17
C GLU A 88 0.38 4.66 9.90
N ARG A 89 -0.16 5.67 9.20
CA ARG A 89 -0.58 6.93 9.84
C ARG A 89 -1.60 6.71 10.96
N ARG A 90 -2.57 5.79 10.75
CA ARG A 90 -3.58 5.44 11.76
C ARG A 90 -2.96 4.75 12.96
N TRP A 91 -1.98 3.87 12.73
CA TRP A 91 -1.21 3.23 13.80
C TRP A 91 -0.42 4.23 14.63
N LEU A 92 0.35 5.14 14.00
CA LEU A 92 1.09 6.19 14.70
C LEU A 92 0.16 7.13 15.48
N ALA A 93 -0.97 7.53 14.88
CA ALA A 93 -1.94 8.36 15.54
C ALA A 93 -2.63 7.64 16.72
N ALA A 94 -2.85 6.33 16.62
CA ALA A 94 -3.39 5.52 17.71
C ALA A 94 -2.41 5.40 18.89
N GLN A 95 -1.11 5.28 18.62
CA GLN A 95 -0.07 5.34 19.66
C GLN A 95 -0.09 6.69 20.36
N LYS A 96 -0.12 7.82 19.62
CA LYS A 96 -0.24 9.16 20.20
C LYS A 96 -1.54 9.37 20.99
N ALA A 97 -2.63 8.73 20.56
CA ALA A 97 -3.91 8.77 21.26
C ALA A 97 -3.95 7.89 22.54
N GLY A 98 -2.93 7.06 22.78
CA GLY A 98 -2.81 6.20 23.95
C GLY A 98 -3.73 4.97 23.92
N LEU A 99 -4.09 4.47 22.71
CA LEU A 99 -4.86 3.23 22.60
C LEU A 99 -3.97 2.02 22.90
N HIS A 100 -4.50 0.99 23.56
CA HIS A 100 -3.80 -0.24 23.85
C HIS A 100 -3.97 -1.28 22.75
N ASP A 101 -5.16 -1.37 22.18
CA ASP A 101 -5.52 -2.29 21.11
C ASP A 101 -6.30 -1.57 20.01
N ILE A 102 -6.14 -2.05 18.77
CA ILE A 102 -6.73 -1.42 17.59
C ILE A 102 -7.33 -2.46 16.65
N PRO A 103 -8.36 -2.09 15.88
CA PRO A 103 -8.96 -2.96 14.88
C PRO A 103 -8.01 -3.18 13.71
N VAL A 104 -7.82 -4.42 13.31
CA VAL A 104 -7.00 -4.83 12.17
C VAL A 104 -7.74 -5.81 11.27
N ASN A 105 -7.45 -5.75 9.96
CA ASN A 105 -7.77 -6.79 9.01
C ASN A 105 -6.51 -7.61 8.73
N VAL A 106 -6.54 -8.90 9.03
CA VAL A 106 -5.40 -9.79 8.80
C VAL A 106 -5.48 -10.33 7.37
N LEU A 107 -4.48 -10.01 6.57
CA LEU A 107 -4.35 -10.43 5.19
C LEU A 107 -3.33 -11.57 5.10
N ASP A 108 -3.69 -12.64 4.39
CA ASP A 108 -2.75 -13.73 4.08
C ASP A 108 -1.97 -13.37 2.81
N LEU A 109 -0.88 -12.62 3.00
CA LEU A 109 -0.03 -12.11 1.93
C LEU A 109 1.39 -12.64 2.06
N SER A 110 1.93 -13.11 0.96
CA SER A 110 3.38 -13.38 0.83
C SER A 110 4.20 -12.08 0.90
N ASP A 111 5.52 -12.19 1.08
CA ASP A 111 6.42 -11.03 1.07
C ASP A 111 6.32 -10.25 -0.24
N ALA A 112 6.21 -10.94 -1.39
CA ALA A 112 6.06 -10.32 -2.70
C ALA A 112 4.73 -9.56 -2.83
N GLU A 113 3.61 -10.17 -2.43
CA GLU A 113 2.30 -9.53 -2.47
C GLU A 113 2.21 -8.33 -1.54
N SER A 114 2.82 -8.41 -0.35
CA SER A 114 2.90 -7.28 0.58
C SER A 114 3.71 -6.11 0.01
N LEU A 115 4.83 -6.40 -0.66
CA LEU A 115 5.64 -5.38 -1.34
C LEU A 115 4.88 -4.74 -2.51
N GLU A 116 4.18 -5.55 -3.31
CA GLU A 116 3.34 -5.06 -4.40
C GLU A 116 2.29 -4.06 -3.90
N VAL A 117 1.56 -4.45 -2.85
CA VAL A 117 0.55 -3.59 -2.21
C VAL A 117 1.15 -2.29 -1.70
N ALA A 118 2.31 -2.35 -1.04
CA ALA A 118 2.99 -1.16 -0.53
C ALA A 118 3.42 -0.19 -1.66
N ILE A 119 3.88 -0.72 -2.80
CA ILE A 119 4.24 0.11 -3.97
C ILE A 119 2.99 0.75 -4.57
N VAL A 120 1.92 -0.01 -4.74
CA VAL A 120 0.65 0.49 -5.30
C VAL A 120 0.04 1.57 -4.41
N GLU A 121 -0.04 1.34 -3.09
CA GLU A 121 -0.53 2.34 -2.13
C GLU A 121 0.28 3.63 -2.20
N ASN A 122 1.61 3.51 -2.28
CA ASN A 122 2.48 4.67 -2.40
C ASN A 122 2.25 5.46 -3.70
N ILE A 123 2.06 4.77 -4.84
CA ILE A 123 1.80 5.44 -6.13
C ILE A 123 0.43 6.13 -6.14
N GLN A 124 -0.55 5.65 -5.40
CA GLN A 124 -1.91 6.22 -5.35
C GLN A 124 -2.03 7.45 -4.44
N ARG A 125 -0.92 7.97 -3.94
CA ARG A 125 -0.91 9.21 -3.16
C ARG A 125 -1.10 10.42 -4.09
N ASP A 126 -1.90 11.39 -3.63
CA ASP A 126 -2.18 12.63 -4.38
C ASP A 126 -1.00 13.62 -4.40
N ASP A 127 -0.01 13.41 -3.52
CA ASP A 127 1.13 14.32 -3.29
C ASP A 127 2.44 13.86 -3.95
N LEU A 128 2.39 12.89 -4.86
CA LEU A 128 3.58 12.41 -5.59
C LEU A 128 4.02 13.38 -6.68
N ASN A 129 5.32 13.61 -6.77
CA ASN A 129 5.87 14.23 -7.96
C ASN A 129 5.97 13.23 -9.14
N PRO A 130 6.06 13.73 -10.41
CA PRO A 130 6.09 12.86 -11.58
C PRO A 130 7.26 11.87 -11.62
N ILE A 131 8.38 12.18 -10.98
CA ILE A 131 9.56 11.30 -10.93
C ILE A 131 9.32 10.17 -9.90
N GLU A 132 8.72 10.47 -8.77
CA GLU A 132 8.34 9.45 -7.79
C GLU A 132 7.32 8.46 -8.36
N GLU A 133 6.32 8.98 -9.09
CA GLU A 133 5.33 8.16 -9.80
C GLU A 133 6.03 7.24 -10.82
N ALA A 134 6.97 7.79 -11.60
CA ALA A 134 7.75 7.03 -12.58
C ALA A 134 8.61 5.93 -11.92
N LYS A 135 9.27 6.24 -10.79
CA LYS A 135 10.03 5.27 -10.00
C LYS A 135 9.14 4.14 -9.50
N GLY A 136 7.92 4.45 -9.05
CA GLY A 136 6.93 3.46 -8.63
C GLY A 136 6.54 2.51 -9.78
N TYR A 137 6.21 3.04 -10.96
CA TYR A 137 5.90 2.22 -12.14
C TYR A 137 7.08 1.35 -12.58
N LYS A 138 8.30 1.91 -12.51
CA LYS A 138 9.51 1.15 -12.84
C LYS A 138 9.69 -0.03 -11.88
N ARG A 139 9.46 0.16 -10.57
CA ARG A 139 9.52 -0.93 -9.59
C ARG A 139 8.50 -2.02 -9.87
N LEU A 140 7.25 -1.67 -10.20
CA LEU A 140 6.24 -2.64 -10.60
C LEU A 140 6.67 -3.46 -11.83
N SER A 141 7.31 -2.82 -12.80
CA SER A 141 7.81 -3.51 -13.99
C SER A 141 9.02 -4.41 -13.67
N ASP A 142 9.99 -3.92 -12.90
CA ASP A 142 11.25 -4.63 -12.64
C ASP A 142 11.05 -5.81 -11.67
N GLU A 143 10.30 -5.59 -10.57
CA GLU A 143 10.13 -6.57 -9.49
C GLU A 143 9.02 -7.58 -9.79
N PHE A 144 7.89 -7.13 -10.36
CA PHE A 144 6.69 -7.97 -10.60
C PHE A 144 6.46 -8.32 -12.07
N LYS A 145 7.34 -7.85 -12.98
CA LYS A 145 7.23 -8.10 -14.42
C LYS A 145 5.93 -7.61 -15.05
N TYR A 146 5.35 -6.55 -14.49
CA TYR A 146 4.19 -5.92 -15.07
C TYR A 146 4.56 -5.16 -16.34
N ASP A 147 3.78 -5.39 -17.40
CA ASP A 147 3.84 -4.58 -18.60
C ASP A 147 3.03 -3.28 -18.43
N HIS A 148 3.19 -2.35 -19.37
CA HIS A 148 2.50 -1.06 -19.31
C HIS A 148 0.97 -1.18 -19.32
N GLU A 149 0.42 -2.25 -19.89
CA GLU A 149 -1.02 -2.50 -19.90
C GLU A 149 -1.51 -2.95 -18.52
N ASN A 150 -0.78 -3.83 -17.87
CA ASN A 150 -1.11 -4.29 -16.51
C ASN A 150 -1.02 -3.13 -15.52
N ILE A 151 0.03 -2.30 -15.59
CA ILE A 151 0.18 -1.11 -14.74
C ILE A 151 -0.97 -0.11 -15.01
N SER A 152 -1.35 0.09 -16.28
CA SER A 152 -2.44 1.02 -16.64
C SER A 152 -3.78 0.57 -16.04
N LYS A 153 -4.09 -0.71 -16.10
CA LYS A 153 -5.31 -1.28 -15.49
C LYS A 153 -5.28 -1.15 -13.97
N LEU A 154 -4.13 -1.48 -13.35
CA LEU A 154 -3.94 -1.41 -11.90
C LEU A 154 -4.10 0.01 -11.36
N MET A 155 -3.56 1.00 -12.07
CA MET A 155 -3.58 2.41 -11.68
C MET A 155 -4.79 3.19 -12.20
N SER A 156 -5.67 2.55 -12.97
CA SER A 156 -6.79 3.24 -13.65
C SER A 156 -6.32 4.43 -14.49
N LYS A 157 -5.13 4.33 -15.11
CA LYS A 157 -4.53 5.34 -15.98
C LYS A 157 -4.46 4.82 -17.42
N SER A 158 -4.27 5.72 -18.41
CA SER A 158 -4.06 5.26 -19.79
C SER A 158 -2.66 4.65 -19.95
N ARG A 159 -2.53 3.68 -20.87
CA ARG A 159 -1.22 3.10 -21.23
C ARG A 159 -0.22 4.18 -21.71
N SER A 160 -0.73 5.19 -22.40
CA SER A 160 0.09 6.33 -22.85
C SER A 160 0.62 7.14 -21.68
N HIS A 161 -0.20 7.35 -20.63
CA HIS A 161 0.25 8.01 -19.40
C HIS A 161 1.41 7.23 -18.77
N ILE A 162 1.24 5.92 -18.54
CA ILE A 162 2.30 5.06 -17.96
C ILE A 162 3.60 5.15 -18.77
N SER A 163 3.50 5.03 -20.11
CA SER A 163 4.66 5.10 -21.00
C SER A 163 5.36 6.46 -20.94
N ASN A 164 4.62 7.56 -20.93
CA ASN A 164 5.18 8.91 -20.87
C ASN A 164 5.83 9.18 -19.50
N THR A 165 5.20 8.77 -18.42
CA THR A 165 5.74 8.90 -17.07
C THR A 165 7.05 8.11 -16.92
N LEU A 166 7.10 6.86 -17.38
CA LEU A 166 8.34 6.06 -17.36
C LEU A 166 9.48 6.69 -18.18
N ARG A 167 9.17 7.40 -19.26
CA ARG A 167 10.19 8.12 -20.06
C ARG A 167 10.87 9.25 -19.29
N LEU A 168 10.25 9.82 -18.26
CA LEU A 168 10.87 10.83 -17.41
C LEU A 168 12.17 10.33 -16.77
N LEU A 169 12.26 9.02 -16.47
CA LEU A 169 13.46 8.41 -15.91
C LEU A 169 14.62 8.29 -16.90
N THR A 170 14.41 8.61 -18.18
CA THR A 170 15.46 8.65 -19.21
C THR A 170 16.05 10.06 -19.40
N LEU A 171 15.55 11.04 -18.68
CA LEU A 171 16.07 12.41 -18.70
C LEU A 171 17.45 12.47 -18.03
N PRO A 172 18.30 13.47 -18.37
CA PRO A 172 19.54 13.74 -17.65
C PRO A 172 19.30 13.98 -16.15
N ALA A 173 20.27 13.61 -15.31
CA ALA A 173 20.12 13.65 -13.86
C ALA A 173 19.85 15.05 -13.29
N ASP A 174 20.44 16.08 -13.91
CA ASP A 174 20.21 17.49 -13.58
C ASP A 174 18.75 17.91 -13.81
N VAL A 175 18.14 17.44 -14.93
CA VAL A 175 16.73 17.71 -15.21
C VAL A 175 15.82 16.97 -14.24
N ILE A 176 16.14 15.72 -13.88
CA ILE A 176 15.39 14.95 -12.89
C ILE A 176 15.40 15.68 -11.54
N SER A 177 16.56 16.15 -11.08
CA SER A 177 16.68 16.89 -9.81
C SER A 177 15.83 18.16 -9.78
N MET A 178 15.73 18.88 -10.91
CA MET A 178 14.87 20.07 -11.01
C MET A 178 13.37 19.78 -10.94
N ILE A 179 12.96 18.55 -11.27
CA ILE A 179 11.55 18.13 -11.18
C ILE A 179 11.22 17.62 -9.76
N GLU A 180 12.23 17.14 -9.03
CA GLU A 180 12.08 16.62 -7.66
C GLU A 180 12.05 17.73 -6.60
N GLU A 181 12.56 18.94 -6.93
CA GLU A 181 12.49 20.15 -6.07
C GLU A 181 11.07 20.75 -6.05
#